data_7f867c46a1c1c23079fc32998e7d40f5
#
_entry.id   7f867c46a1c1c23079fc32998e7d40f5
#
_cell.length_a   1.000
_cell.length_b   1.000
_cell.length_c   1.000
_cell.angle_alpha   90.00
_cell.angle_beta   90.00
_cell.angle_gamma   90.00
#
_symmetry.space_group_name_H-M   'P 1'
#
loop_
_entity.id
_entity.type
_entity.pdbx_description
1 polymer ?
#
loop_
_entity_poly.entity_id
_entity_poly.type
_entity_poly.pdbx_seq_one_letter_code
_entity_poly.pdbx_strand_id
1 'polypeptide(L)'
;MQRLLLLLLCFQAAFLQDSLKDAFKDKFRIGTSVSPNELGQGGNFIKQHFNSITPENELKPDSILNQGACQQQGNNVNTQVNFGQGTSATLKFCEQNGIALRGHTFVWYSQTPDWFFRQNFNQGGNYVTKDVMNQRLESFIKNTFEKLAKEYPKLEVYSYDVANELFVNDGGGMRPAGNSKWVQVYGNDEFVMNAFTYARKYAPSGCKLYLNDYNEYMPAKTTDIYNMAMKLKEKGVIDGIGMQSHLDISYPNGQVYSTAVEKFLSTGLEVQITELDITSNNEEAQASLFKEIFSIAVKHADKIPAVTVWGTNDSISWRRNQNPLLFKGGYQPKKAYYSVMEVAKSG
;
A
#
# COMPACT_ATOMS: atom_id res chain seq x y z
N MET A 1 31.62 -45.46 -43.64
CA MET A 1 31.94 -44.79 -42.36
C MET A 1 30.98 -43.59 -42.21
N GLN A 2 29.84 -43.84 -41.56
CA GLN A 2 28.84 -42.80 -41.25
C GLN A 2 29.24 -42.20 -39.92
N ARG A 3 29.51 -40.91 -39.89
CA ARG A 3 29.68 -40.14 -38.66
C ARG A 3 28.30 -39.72 -38.15
N LEU A 4 27.91 -40.31 -37.05
CA LEU A 4 26.71 -39.93 -36.29
C LEU A 4 27.00 -38.63 -35.53
N LEU A 5 26.38 -37.52 -35.95
CA LEU A 5 26.41 -36.24 -35.20
C LEU A 5 25.34 -36.34 -34.13
N LEU A 6 25.73 -36.55 -32.88
CA LEU A 6 24.83 -36.37 -31.71
C LEU A 6 24.71 -34.88 -31.46
N LEU A 7 23.59 -34.30 -31.83
CA LEU A 7 23.16 -32.98 -31.32
C LEU A 7 22.69 -33.19 -29.85
N LEU A 8 23.52 -32.78 -28.90
CA LEU A 8 23.06 -32.52 -27.54
C LEU A 8 22.20 -31.31 -27.55
N LEU A 9 20.88 -31.51 -27.58
CA LEU A 9 19.90 -30.51 -27.18
C LEU A 9 19.99 -30.32 -25.66
N CYS A 10 20.76 -29.33 -25.23
CA CYS A 10 20.62 -28.80 -23.86
C CYS A 10 19.24 -28.18 -23.71
N PHE A 11 18.27 -28.97 -23.30
CA PHE A 11 17.06 -28.45 -22.67
C PHE A 11 17.50 -27.79 -21.36
N GLN A 12 17.74 -26.48 -21.36
CA GLN A 12 17.61 -25.71 -20.14
C GLN A 12 16.15 -25.82 -19.74
N ALA A 13 15.85 -26.75 -18.86
CA ALA A 13 14.61 -26.70 -18.09
C ALA A 13 14.66 -25.37 -17.32
N ALA A 14 14.00 -24.35 -17.85
CA ALA A 14 13.62 -23.20 -17.05
C ALA A 14 12.79 -23.80 -15.92
N PHE A 15 13.36 -23.96 -14.73
CA PHE A 15 12.60 -24.26 -13.53
C PHE A 15 11.60 -23.10 -13.42
N LEU A 16 10.36 -23.38 -13.78
CA LEU A 16 9.25 -22.48 -13.51
C LEU A 16 9.28 -22.24 -12.01
N GLN A 17 9.62 -21.03 -11.64
CA GLN A 17 9.65 -20.59 -10.25
C GLN A 17 8.22 -20.71 -9.70
N ASP A 18 8.07 -21.37 -8.55
CA ASP A 18 6.75 -21.51 -7.91
C ASP A 18 6.13 -20.13 -7.68
N SER A 19 4.83 -20.00 -7.94
CA SER A 19 4.11 -18.75 -7.82
C SER A 19 3.83 -18.44 -6.33
N LEU A 20 4.22 -17.23 -5.88
CA LEU A 20 3.89 -16.77 -4.51
C LEU A 20 2.37 -16.75 -4.28
N LYS A 21 1.60 -16.14 -5.20
CA LYS A 21 0.14 -16.04 -5.04
C LYS A 21 -0.55 -17.40 -4.99
N ASP A 22 -0.04 -18.40 -5.73
CA ASP A 22 -0.62 -19.73 -5.75
C ASP A 22 -0.25 -20.52 -4.50
N ALA A 23 0.96 -20.32 -3.98
CA ALA A 23 1.43 -20.94 -2.73
C ALA A 23 0.60 -20.49 -1.51
N PHE A 24 0.15 -19.24 -1.49
CA PHE A 24 -0.65 -18.66 -0.40
C PHE A 24 -2.14 -18.48 -0.72
N LYS A 25 -2.65 -19.06 -1.82
CA LYS A 25 -4.02 -18.85 -2.32
C LYS A 25 -5.13 -19.11 -1.29
N ASP A 26 -4.92 -20.05 -0.38
CA ASP A 26 -5.88 -20.45 0.66
C ASP A 26 -5.65 -19.71 1.99
N LYS A 27 -4.73 -18.76 2.03
CA LYS A 27 -4.37 -17.97 3.22
C LYS A 27 -4.71 -16.50 3.04
N PHE A 28 -4.07 -15.83 2.11
CA PHE A 28 -4.20 -14.39 1.86
C PHE A 28 -3.73 -14.02 0.45
N ARG A 29 -4.06 -12.80 0.03
CA ARG A 29 -3.53 -12.23 -1.21
C ARG A 29 -2.03 -11.92 -1.05
N ILE A 30 -1.27 -12.16 -2.12
CA ILE A 30 0.10 -11.65 -2.23
C ILE A 30 0.10 -10.46 -3.17
N GLY A 31 0.47 -9.30 -2.62
CA GLY A 31 0.55 -8.04 -3.35
C GLY A 31 1.97 -7.55 -3.58
N THR A 32 2.10 -6.59 -4.47
CA THR A 32 3.33 -5.81 -4.66
C THR A 32 3.02 -4.35 -4.99
N SER A 33 3.93 -3.44 -4.62
CA SER A 33 3.91 -2.11 -5.22
C SER A 33 4.47 -2.17 -6.63
N VAL A 34 3.95 -1.31 -7.51
CA VAL A 34 4.36 -1.26 -8.93
C VAL A 34 4.42 0.18 -9.39
N SER A 35 5.49 0.54 -10.08
CA SER A 35 5.56 1.75 -10.91
C SER A 35 5.20 1.43 -12.37
N PRO A 36 4.67 2.38 -13.15
CA PRO A 36 4.24 2.14 -14.53
C PRO A 36 5.33 1.60 -15.45
N ASN A 37 6.59 1.94 -15.18
CA ASN A 37 7.74 1.48 -15.96
C ASN A 37 7.99 -0.02 -15.86
N GLU A 38 7.49 -0.67 -14.81
CA GLU A 38 7.64 -2.11 -14.59
C GLU A 38 6.66 -2.95 -15.41
N LEU A 39 5.54 -2.38 -15.84
CA LEU A 39 4.46 -3.11 -16.48
C LEU A 39 4.86 -3.75 -17.82
N GLY A 40 5.85 -3.20 -18.51
CA GLY A 40 6.37 -3.73 -19.76
C GLY A 40 7.19 -5.02 -19.53
N GLN A 41 8.41 -4.87 -19.07
CA GLN A 41 9.33 -6.00 -18.87
C GLN A 41 8.94 -6.90 -17.69
N GLY A 42 8.45 -6.32 -16.62
CA GLY A 42 8.04 -7.02 -15.40
C GLY A 42 6.62 -7.59 -15.42
N GLY A 43 5.80 -7.23 -16.42
CA GLY A 43 4.39 -7.57 -16.41
C GLY A 43 4.09 -9.07 -16.31
N ASN A 44 4.87 -9.92 -16.95
CA ASN A 44 4.70 -11.38 -16.83
C ASN A 44 5.09 -11.89 -15.45
N PHE A 45 6.16 -11.38 -14.88
CA PHE A 45 6.59 -11.70 -13.53
C PHE A 45 5.53 -11.26 -12.48
N ILE A 46 4.99 -10.05 -12.62
CA ILE A 46 3.91 -9.55 -11.77
C ILE A 46 2.70 -10.49 -11.83
N LYS A 47 2.23 -10.84 -13.03
CA LYS A 47 1.10 -11.76 -13.22
C LYS A 47 1.35 -13.16 -12.65
N GLN A 48 2.60 -13.62 -12.66
CA GLN A 48 2.98 -14.92 -12.11
C GLN A 48 2.90 -14.93 -10.59
N HIS A 49 3.43 -13.91 -9.91
CA HIS A 49 3.66 -13.95 -8.46
C HIS A 49 2.60 -13.22 -7.63
N PHE A 50 1.86 -12.27 -8.21
CA PHE A 50 0.99 -11.36 -7.45
C PHE A 50 -0.45 -11.37 -7.94
N ASN A 51 -1.41 -11.26 -7.02
CA ASN A 51 -2.85 -11.12 -7.29
C ASN A 51 -3.42 -9.81 -6.74
N SER A 52 -2.54 -8.91 -6.26
CA SER A 52 -2.87 -7.56 -5.81
C SER A 52 -1.74 -6.59 -6.18
N ILE A 53 -2.11 -5.39 -6.59
CA ILE A 53 -1.18 -4.29 -6.87
C ILE A 53 -1.58 -3.06 -6.05
N THR A 54 -0.55 -2.41 -5.46
CA THR A 54 -0.62 -1.04 -4.96
C THR A 54 0.21 -0.16 -5.90
N PRO A 55 -0.37 0.82 -6.63
CA PRO A 55 0.43 1.79 -7.37
C PRO A 55 1.36 2.53 -6.42
N GLU A 56 2.68 2.54 -6.72
CA GLU A 56 3.67 3.08 -5.78
C GLU A 56 3.44 4.56 -5.51
N ASN A 57 3.12 5.34 -6.55
CA ASN A 57 2.89 6.78 -6.46
C ASN A 57 1.61 7.26 -7.17
N GLU A 58 1.08 6.50 -8.12
CA GLU A 58 0.16 6.98 -9.15
C GLU A 58 -1.28 7.20 -8.67
N LEU A 59 -1.62 6.81 -7.43
CA LEU A 59 -2.89 7.15 -6.77
C LEU A 59 -2.73 8.08 -5.56
N LYS A 60 -1.51 8.57 -5.30
CA LYS A 60 -1.27 9.58 -4.26
C LYS A 60 -1.87 10.93 -4.67
N PRO A 61 -2.20 11.81 -3.71
CA PRO A 61 -2.89 13.06 -4.01
C PRO A 61 -2.19 13.94 -5.05
N ASP A 62 -0.85 14.04 -5.00
CA ASP A 62 -0.09 14.84 -5.97
C ASP A 62 -0.12 14.30 -7.40
N SER A 63 -0.40 13.00 -7.55
CA SER A 63 -0.50 12.35 -8.87
C SER A 63 -1.87 12.46 -9.50
N ILE A 64 -2.94 12.56 -8.70
CA ILE A 64 -4.31 12.54 -9.24
C ILE A 64 -5.10 13.84 -9.05
N LEU A 65 -4.73 14.70 -8.11
CA LEU A 65 -5.36 16.02 -7.96
C LEU A 65 -5.03 16.91 -9.17
N ASN A 66 -6.07 17.50 -9.76
CA ASN A 66 -5.94 18.33 -10.96
C ASN A 66 -6.23 19.80 -10.65
N GLN A 67 -5.17 20.56 -10.37
CA GLN A 67 -5.27 21.98 -10.01
C GLN A 67 -6.04 22.81 -11.05
N GLY A 68 -5.67 22.71 -12.33
CA GLY A 68 -6.31 23.48 -13.37
C GLY A 68 -7.81 23.19 -13.50
N ALA A 69 -8.19 21.91 -13.41
CA ALA A 69 -9.60 21.53 -13.45
C ALA A 69 -10.36 22.01 -12.20
N CYS A 70 -9.73 21.99 -11.02
CA CYS A 70 -10.32 22.56 -9.81
C CYS A 70 -10.60 24.07 -9.96
N GLN A 71 -9.63 24.82 -10.47
CA GLN A 71 -9.76 26.27 -10.70
C GLN A 71 -10.85 26.60 -11.73
N GLN A 72 -10.99 25.80 -12.78
CA GLN A 72 -12.01 25.97 -13.83
C GLN A 72 -13.44 25.76 -13.31
N GLN A 73 -13.65 25.13 -12.15
CA GLN A 73 -14.98 25.00 -11.55
C GLN A 73 -15.58 26.35 -11.09
N GLY A 74 -14.77 27.38 -10.97
CA GLY A 74 -15.21 28.69 -10.53
C GLY A 74 -15.70 28.76 -9.09
N ASN A 75 -15.37 27.75 -8.29
CA ASN A 75 -15.68 27.69 -6.86
C ASN A 75 -14.48 27.17 -6.06
N ASN A 76 -14.58 27.23 -4.73
CA ASN A 76 -13.47 26.92 -3.83
C ASN A 76 -13.54 25.53 -3.21
N VAL A 77 -14.48 24.68 -3.62
CA VAL A 77 -14.84 23.46 -2.90
C VAL A 77 -14.80 22.17 -3.75
N ASN A 78 -15.04 22.26 -5.08
CA ASN A 78 -15.09 21.09 -5.93
C ASN A 78 -13.70 20.64 -6.36
N THR A 79 -13.22 19.57 -5.75
CA THR A 79 -11.95 18.95 -6.10
C THR A 79 -12.12 18.07 -7.33
N GLN A 80 -11.28 18.29 -8.34
CA GLN A 80 -11.25 17.49 -9.54
C GLN A 80 -10.02 16.58 -9.54
N VAL A 81 -10.19 15.36 -10.06
CA VAL A 81 -9.14 14.37 -10.19
C VAL A 81 -8.96 13.95 -11.64
N ASN A 82 -7.72 13.59 -11.99
CA ASN A 82 -7.41 13.03 -13.29
C ASN A 82 -6.46 11.84 -13.12
N PHE A 83 -6.67 10.80 -13.90
CA PHE A 83 -5.73 9.69 -13.98
C PHE A 83 -4.76 9.95 -15.13
N GLY A 84 -3.54 10.32 -14.78
CA GLY A 84 -2.46 10.49 -15.74
C GLY A 84 -2.12 9.21 -16.48
N GLN A 85 -1.23 9.29 -17.45
CA GLN A 85 -0.85 8.13 -18.28
C GLN A 85 -0.34 6.94 -17.44
N GLY A 86 0.50 7.20 -16.43
CA GLY A 86 1.03 6.16 -15.56
C GLY A 86 -0.07 5.50 -14.70
N THR A 87 -0.94 6.30 -14.09
CA THR A 87 -2.10 5.81 -13.34
C THR A 87 -2.98 4.94 -14.22
N SER A 88 -3.36 5.45 -15.39
CA SER A 88 -4.23 4.74 -16.34
C SER A 88 -3.61 3.43 -16.82
N ALA A 89 -2.30 3.40 -17.08
CA ALA A 89 -1.59 2.19 -17.48
C ALA A 89 -1.64 1.12 -16.38
N THR A 90 -1.41 1.50 -15.13
CA THR A 90 -1.43 0.57 -13.99
C THR A 90 -2.83 0.03 -13.72
N LEU A 91 -3.86 0.90 -13.70
CA LEU A 91 -5.25 0.51 -13.48
C LEU A 91 -5.76 -0.43 -14.58
N LYS A 92 -5.45 -0.11 -15.84
CA LYS A 92 -5.78 -0.95 -17.00
C LYS A 92 -5.08 -2.30 -16.94
N PHE A 93 -3.80 -2.35 -16.54
CA PHE A 93 -3.07 -3.59 -16.35
C PHE A 93 -3.75 -4.48 -15.29
N CYS A 94 -4.14 -3.91 -14.15
CA CYS A 94 -4.86 -4.61 -13.10
C CYS A 94 -6.19 -5.19 -13.63
N GLU A 95 -7.02 -4.35 -14.23
CA GLU A 95 -8.34 -4.76 -14.76
C GLU A 95 -8.22 -5.87 -15.80
N GLN A 96 -7.32 -5.72 -16.78
CA GLN A 96 -7.13 -6.68 -17.86
C GLN A 96 -6.60 -8.03 -17.42
N ASN A 97 -5.88 -8.09 -16.32
CA ASN A 97 -5.26 -9.32 -15.81
C ASN A 97 -5.96 -9.90 -14.57
N GLY A 98 -7.09 -9.33 -14.15
CA GLY A 98 -7.82 -9.80 -12.97
C GLY A 98 -7.00 -9.66 -11.68
N ILE A 99 -6.13 -8.65 -11.60
CA ILE A 99 -5.33 -8.35 -10.41
C ILE A 99 -6.06 -7.27 -9.62
N ALA A 100 -6.30 -7.52 -8.33
CA ALA A 100 -7.04 -6.58 -7.49
C ALA A 100 -6.21 -5.34 -7.16
N LEU A 101 -6.88 -4.20 -7.01
CA LEU A 101 -6.27 -2.93 -6.63
C LEU A 101 -6.35 -2.71 -5.13
N ARG A 102 -5.21 -2.38 -4.53
CA ARG A 102 -5.11 -1.75 -3.23
C ARG A 102 -4.85 -0.26 -3.44
N GLY A 103 -5.84 0.60 -3.16
CA GLY A 103 -5.71 2.04 -3.35
C GLY A 103 -4.86 2.69 -2.26
N HIS A 104 -3.99 3.61 -2.66
CA HIS A 104 -3.06 4.29 -1.74
C HIS A 104 -2.77 5.70 -2.28
N THR A 105 -3.15 6.78 -1.66
CA THR A 105 -3.86 7.01 -0.40
C THR A 105 -4.62 8.35 -0.51
N PHE A 106 -5.63 8.62 0.33
CA PHE A 106 -6.32 9.92 0.30
C PHE A 106 -5.68 10.97 1.18
N VAL A 107 -5.51 10.68 2.46
CA VAL A 107 -5.00 11.62 3.46
C VAL A 107 -3.58 11.25 3.86
N TRP A 108 -2.65 12.08 3.47
CA TRP A 108 -1.24 11.94 3.83
C TRP A 108 -0.58 13.31 3.96
N TYR A 109 0.31 13.50 4.93
CA TYR A 109 1.03 14.76 5.14
C TYR A 109 2.05 15.06 4.04
N SER A 110 2.58 14.01 3.40
CA SER A 110 3.49 14.05 2.27
C SER A 110 2.72 13.87 0.94
N GLN A 111 3.33 14.15 -0.18
CA GLN A 111 2.78 14.00 -1.53
C GLN A 111 1.31 14.45 -1.68
N THR A 112 0.94 15.50 -0.94
CA THR A 112 -0.32 16.22 -1.08
C THR A 112 0.03 17.67 -1.40
N PRO A 113 -0.36 18.21 -2.56
CA PRO A 113 0.12 19.50 -3.02
C PRO A 113 -0.39 20.63 -2.15
N ASP A 114 0.45 21.63 -1.89
CA ASP A 114 0.14 22.76 -1.01
C ASP A 114 -1.09 23.55 -1.47
N TRP A 115 -1.25 23.76 -2.78
CA TRP A 115 -2.39 24.47 -3.35
C TRP A 115 -3.74 23.85 -2.98
N PHE A 116 -3.78 22.55 -2.68
CA PHE A 116 -5.00 21.85 -2.26
C PHE A 116 -5.58 22.37 -0.94
N PHE A 117 -4.74 22.97 -0.10
CA PHE A 117 -5.11 23.57 1.17
C PHE A 117 -5.32 25.08 1.09
N ARG A 118 -5.09 25.69 -0.09
CA ARG A 118 -5.10 27.15 -0.28
C ARG A 118 -6.38 27.64 -0.96
N GLN A 119 -6.75 28.88 -0.68
CA GLN A 119 -7.93 29.52 -1.31
C GLN A 119 -7.81 29.50 -2.83
N ASN A 120 -8.93 29.26 -3.50
CA ASN A 120 -9.06 29.19 -4.95
C ASN A 120 -8.09 28.18 -5.62
N PHE A 121 -7.62 27.17 -4.86
CA PHE A 121 -6.62 26.20 -5.32
C PHE A 121 -5.33 26.86 -5.85
N ASN A 122 -4.97 28.02 -5.30
CA ASN A 122 -3.81 28.79 -5.73
C ASN A 122 -2.59 28.57 -4.82
N GLN A 123 -1.44 28.30 -5.44
CA GLN A 123 -0.18 28.28 -4.72
C GLN A 123 0.06 29.67 -4.06
N GLY A 124 0.39 29.69 -2.76
CA GLY A 124 0.66 30.93 -2.02
C GLY A 124 -0.57 31.69 -1.52
N GLY A 125 -1.80 31.22 -1.78
CA GLY A 125 -3.01 31.76 -1.15
C GLY A 125 -3.07 31.46 0.36
N ASN A 126 -3.98 32.12 1.09
CA ASN A 126 -4.25 31.75 2.49
C ASN A 126 -4.81 30.32 2.58
N TYR A 127 -4.64 29.68 3.73
CA TYR A 127 -5.30 28.40 3.98
C TYR A 127 -6.83 28.57 3.96
N VAL A 128 -7.51 27.55 3.48
CA VAL A 128 -8.98 27.50 3.54
C VAL A 128 -9.47 27.23 4.95
N THR A 129 -10.75 27.48 5.20
CA THR A 129 -11.42 27.08 6.45
C THR A 129 -11.64 25.57 6.50
N LYS A 130 -11.90 25.02 7.69
CA LYS A 130 -12.29 23.62 7.88
C LYS A 130 -13.48 23.23 7.00
N ASP A 131 -14.51 24.08 6.93
CA ASP A 131 -15.73 23.79 6.16
C ASP A 131 -15.45 23.65 4.67
N VAL A 132 -14.59 24.51 4.12
CA VAL A 132 -14.13 24.41 2.74
C VAL A 132 -13.30 23.15 2.56
N MET A 133 -12.40 22.84 3.50
CA MET A 133 -11.55 21.65 3.41
C MET A 133 -12.36 20.35 3.52
N ASN A 134 -13.41 20.31 4.34
CA ASN A 134 -14.35 19.19 4.42
C ASN A 134 -15.00 18.91 3.06
N GLN A 135 -15.49 19.95 2.37
CA GLN A 135 -16.08 19.81 1.04
C GLN A 135 -15.07 19.37 -0.02
N ARG A 136 -13.84 19.88 0.05
CA ARG A 136 -12.73 19.43 -0.82
C ARG A 136 -12.39 17.97 -0.59
N LEU A 137 -12.26 17.55 0.65
CA LEU A 137 -11.96 16.18 1.02
C LEU A 137 -13.08 15.23 0.57
N GLU A 138 -14.34 15.59 0.79
CA GLU A 138 -15.49 14.81 0.34
C GLU A 138 -15.49 14.67 -1.19
N SER A 139 -15.38 15.80 -1.92
CA SER A 139 -15.36 15.76 -3.39
C SER A 139 -14.13 15.03 -3.95
N PHE A 140 -12.97 15.12 -3.31
CA PHE A 140 -11.78 14.37 -3.68
C PHE A 140 -12.01 12.86 -3.62
N ILE A 141 -12.48 12.37 -2.48
CA ILE A 141 -12.76 10.94 -2.24
C ILE A 141 -13.87 10.45 -3.20
N LYS A 142 -14.97 11.18 -3.28
CA LYS A 142 -16.09 10.88 -4.17
C LYS A 142 -15.64 10.76 -5.61
N ASN A 143 -14.99 11.80 -6.14
CA ASN A 143 -14.60 11.88 -7.54
C ASN A 143 -13.56 10.81 -7.90
N THR A 144 -12.70 10.43 -6.95
CA THR A 144 -11.74 9.33 -7.16
C THR A 144 -12.47 7.99 -7.32
N PHE A 145 -13.37 7.65 -6.42
CA PHE A 145 -14.10 6.38 -6.51
C PHE A 145 -15.06 6.33 -7.70
N GLU A 146 -15.77 7.44 -7.99
CA GLU A 146 -16.65 7.52 -9.17
C GLU A 146 -15.85 7.38 -10.49
N LYS A 147 -14.67 7.99 -10.56
CA LYS A 147 -13.80 7.88 -11.74
C LYS A 147 -13.24 6.46 -11.90
N LEU A 148 -12.81 5.82 -10.81
CA LEU A 148 -12.41 4.41 -10.84
C LEU A 148 -13.55 3.51 -11.36
N ALA A 149 -14.73 3.64 -10.80
CA ALA A 149 -15.90 2.84 -11.21
C ALA A 149 -16.32 3.09 -12.66
N LYS A 150 -16.21 4.33 -13.13
CA LYS A 150 -16.59 4.71 -14.50
C LYS A 150 -15.58 4.24 -15.55
N GLU A 151 -14.27 4.41 -15.28
CA GLU A 151 -13.23 4.14 -16.28
C GLU A 151 -12.72 2.70 -16.23
N TYR A 152 -12.85 2.05 -15.07
CA TYR A 152 -12.40 0.67 -14.83
C TYR A 152 -13.49 -0.17 -14.13
N PRO A 153 -14.64 -0.40 -14.81
CA PRO A 153 -15.82 -1.01 -14.18
C PRO A 153 -15.65 -2.48 -13.77
N LYS A 154 -14.61 -3.15 -14.26
CA LYS A 154 -14.28 -4.54 -13.91
C LYS A 154 -13.13 -4.65 -12.91
N LEU A 155 -12.52 -3.52 -12.51
CA LEU A 155 -11.43 -3.51 -11.56
C LEU A 155 -11.94 -3.79 -10.15
N GLU A 156 -11.44 -4.83 -9.51
CA GLU A 156 -11.69 -5.08 -8.10
C GLU A 156 -10.84 -4.12 -7.25
N VAL A 157 -11.47 -3.15 -6.61
CA VAL A 157 -10.83 -2.31 -5.58
C VAL A 157 -11.16 -2.94 -4.22
N TYR A 158 -10.29 -3.83 -3.72
CA TYR A 158 -10.60 -4.61 -2.53
C TYR A 158 -10.27 -3.89 -1.22
N SER A 159 -9.34 -2.94 -1.25
CA SER A 159 -8.99 -2.11 -0.09
C SER A 159 -8.44 -0.74 -0.50
N TYR A 160 -8.54 0.24 0.42
CA TYR A 160 -8.03 1.59 0.22
C TYR A 160 -7.47 2.16 1.54
N ASP A 161 -6.26 2.72 1.48
CA ASP A 161 -5.70 3.50 2.58
C ASP A 161 -6.36 4.87 2.62
N VAL A 162 -7.28 5.06 3.55
CA VAL A 162 -7.98 6.34 3.69
C VAL A 162 -7.09 7.39 4.33
N ALA A 163 -6.29 6.98 5.32
CA ALA A 163 -5.30 7.85 5.96
C ALA A 163 -3.97 7.11 6.12
N ASN A 164 -2.88 7.85 5.90
CA ASN A 164 -1.52 7.34 5.89
C ASN A 164 -0.62 8.20 6.77
N GLU A 165 0.17 7.55 7.65
CA GLU A 165 1.25 8.17 8.44
C GLU A 165 0.81 9.37 9.28
N LEU A 166 -0.27 9.21 10.03
CA LEU A 166 -0.85 10.29 10.84
C LEU A 166 0.04 10.72 12.00
N PHE A 167 0.85 9.79 12.54
CA PHE A 167 1.58 9.99 13.80
C PHE A 167 3.05 10.30 13.56
N VAL A 168 3.70 10.92 14.55
CA VAL A 168 5.15 11.15 14.51
C VAL A 168 5.92 9.82 14.45
N ASN A 169 7.19 9.86 14.02
CA ASN A 169 7.93 8.66 13.60
C ASN A 169 7.93 7.52 14.62
N ASP A 170 8.15 7.84 15.89
CA ASP A 170 8.29 6.83 16.95
C ASP A 170 7.05 6.75 17.86
N GLY A 171 5.98 7.49 17.50
CA GLY A 171 4.77 7.64 18.30
C GLY A 171 4.85 8.80 19.29
N GLY A 172 3.81 8.97 20.10
CA GLY A 172 3.67 10.09 21.03
C GLY A 172 2.75 11.18 20.50
N GLY A 173 1.87 10.82 19.58
CA GLY A 173 0.78 11.64 19.09
C GLY A 173 0.83 11.96 17.59
N MET A 174 -0.18 12.69 17.17
CA MET A 174 -0.35 13.11 15.78
C MET A 174 0.75 14.08 15.34
N ARG A 175 1.10 14.06 14.06
CA ARG A 175 2.03 15.03 13.46
C ARG A 175 1.54 16.45 13.72
N PRO A 176 2.43 17.37 14.15
CA PRO A 176 2.04 18.75 14.43
C PRO A 176 1.76 19.54 13.13
N ALA A 177 1.10 20.68 13.26
CA ALA A 177 0.76 21.58 12.16
C ALA A 177 1.95 21.96 11.26
N GLY A 178 3.15 22.12 11.83
CA GLY A 178 4.36 22.39 11.05
C GLY A 178 4.76 21.26 10.08
N ASN A 179 4.31 20.04 10.33
CA ASN A 179 4.64 18.86 9.53
C ASN A 179 3.42 18.31 8.76
N SER A 180 2.21 18.80 9.05
CA SER A 180 0.98 18.33 8.40
C SER A 180 0.06 19.49 8.09
N LYS A 181 -0.15 19.77 6.81
CA LYS A 181 -1.12 20.79 6.36
C LYS A 181 -2.55 20.44 6.75
N TRP A 182 -2.87 19.18 6.91
CA TRP A 182 -4.15 18.73 7.45
C TRP A 182 -4.34 19.27 8.87
N VAL A 183 -3.39 19.06 9.75
CA VAL A 183 -3.43 19.58 11.11
C VAL A 183 -3.33 21.11 11.11
N GLN A 184 -2.60 21.72 10.18
CA GLN A 184 -2.54 23.19 10.02
C GLN A 184 -3.92 23.79 9.74
N VAL A 185 -4.72 23.15 8.91
CA VAL A 185 -6.09 23.64 8.57
C VAL A 185 -7.08 23.31 9.67
N TYR A 186 -7.04 22.09 10.20
CA TYR A 186 -8.06 21.62 11.15
C TYR A 186 -7.76 21.98 12.62
N GLY A 187 -6.49 22.07 13.00
CA GLY A 187 -6.06 22.27 14.38
C GLY A 187 -6.22 21.04 15.28
N ASN A 188 -6.76 19.94 14.76
CA ASN A 188 -7.01 18.69 15.46
C ASN A 188 -7.09 17.49 14.47
N ASP A 189 -7.57 16.33 14.93
CA ASP A 189 -7.69 15.08 14.17
C ASP A 189 -9.03 14.87 13.44
N GLU A 190 -9.90 15.87 13.42
CA GLU A 190 -11.25 15.79 12.84
C GLU A 190 -11.26 15.34 11.38
N PHE A 191 -10.28 15.77 10.59
CA PHE A 191 -10.14 15.39 9.19
C PHE A 191 -10.03 13.87 8.98
N VAL A 192 -9.51 13.12 9.94
CA VAL A 192 -9.38 11.66 9.86
C VAL A 192 -10.76 11.01 9.89
N MET A 193 -11.59 11.39 10.86
CA MET A 193 -12.97 10.90 10.97
C MET A 193 -13.78 11.26 9.72
N ASN A 194 -13.64 12.49 9.24
CA ASN A 194 -14.33 12.97 8.05
C ASN A 194 -13.91 12.18 6.81
N ALA A 195 -12.59 11.93 6.61
CA ALA A 195 -12.07 11.14 5.50
C ALA A 195 -12.66 9.73 5.49
N PHE A 196 -12.65 9.04 6.63
CA PHE A 196 -13.22 7.70 6.73
C PHE A 196 -14.73 7.68 6.53
N THR A 197 -15.45 8.68 7.03
CA THR A 197 -16.90 8.84 6.81
C THR A 197 -17.21 9.02 5.32
N TYR A 198 -16.47 9.87 4.62
CA TYR A 198 -16.66 10.07 3.19
C TYR A 198 -16.24 8.84 2.39
N ALA A 199 -15.12 8.21 2.75
CA ALA A 199 -14.70 6.97 2.10
C ALA A 199 -15.75 5.87 2.26
N ARG A 200 -16.32 5.70 3.44
CA ARG A 200 -17.40 4.72 3.67
C ARG A 200 -18.65 5.01 2.82
N LYS A 201 -18.97 6.28 2.60
CA LYS A 201 -20.09 6.70 1.79
C LYS A 201 -19.93 6.39 0.29
N TYR A 202 -18.70 6.51 -0.23
CA TYR A 202 -18.44 6.48 -1.67
C TYR A 202 -17.64 5.27 -2.14
N ALA A 203 -17.02 4.50 -1.25
CA ALA A 203 -16.26 3.32 -1.62
C ALA A 203 -17.14 2.28 -2.34
N PRO A 204 -16.61 1.59 -3.36
CA PRO A 204 -17.32 0.50 -4.01
C PRO A 204 -17.62 -0.62 -3.02
N SER A 205 -18.69 -1.36 -3.29
CA SER A 205 -19.08 -2.51 -2.46
C SER A 205 -17.91 -3.50 -2.32
N GLY A 206 -17.64 -3.94 -1.09
CA GLY A 206 -16.55 -4.86 -0.79
C GLY A 206 -15.19 -4.20 -0.57
N CYS A 207 -15.02 -2.92 -0.90
CA CYS A 207 -13.77 -2.21 -0.62
C CYS A 207 -13.60 -1.97 0.89
N LYS A 208 -12.52 -2.47 1.45
CA LYS A 208 -12.16 -2.32 2.86
C LYS A 208 -11.32 -1.06 3.08
N LEU A 209 -11.58 -0.33 4.17
CA LEU A 209 -10.98 0.96 4.48
C LEU A 209 -9.96 0.86 5.60
N TYR A 210 -8.73 1.31 5.34
CA TYR A 210 -7.59 1.12 6.21
C TYR A 210 -6.98 2.44 6.71
N LEU A 211 -6.50 2.38 7.95
CA LEU A 211 -5.52 3.31 8.52
C LEU A 211 -4.15 2.68 8.38
N ASN A 212 -3.24 3.29 7.62
CA ASN A 212 -1.92 2.76 7.28
C ASN A 212 -0.82 3.60 7.91
N ASP A 213 0.18 2.97 8.52
CA ASP A 213 1.32 3.70 9.09
C ASP A 213 2.58 2.82 9.13
N TYR A 214 3.76 3.44 9.31
CA TYR A 214 5.05 2.79 9.47
C TYR A 214 5.56 2.87 10.92
N ASN A 215 6.65 2.16 11.23
CA ASN A 215 7.14 2.00 12.60
C ASN A 215 6.04 1.52 13.57
N GLU A 216 5.06 0.88 13.04
CA GLU A 216 3.83 0.44 13.70
C GLU A 216 4.09 -0.55 14.85
N TYR A 217 5.26 -1.17 14.85
CA TYR A 217 5.77 -2.06 15.90
C TYR A 217 6.43 -1.31 17.08
N MET A 218 6.66 0.00 16.96
CA MET A 218 7.17 0.83 18.06
C MET A 218 6.07 1.04 19.11
N PRO A 219 6.26 0.73 20.40
CA PRO A 219 5.17 0.65 21.36
C PRO A 219 4.29 1.91 21.48
N ALA A 220 4.89 3.09 21.47
CA ALA A 220 4.14 4.35 21.50
C ALA A 220 3.29 4.53 20.23
N LYS A 221 3.87 4.25 19.06
CA LYS A 221 3.18 4.35 17.77
C LYS A 221 2.09 3.29 17.62
N THR A 222 2.35 2.05 18.06
CA THR A 222 1.33 1.00 18.16
C THR A 222 0.12 1.47 18.96
N THR A 223 0.36 2.17 20.09
CA THR A 223 -0.70 2.73 20.94
C THR A 223 -1.48 3.84 20.22
N ASP A 224 -0.80 4.76 19.56
CA ASP A 224 -1.45 5.84 18.82
C ASP A 224 -2.35 5.31 17.69
N ILE A 225 -1.84 4.38 16.89
CA ILE A 225 -2.58 3.73 15.81
C ILE A 225 -3.79 2.97 16.36
N TYR A 226 -3.59 2.17 17.42
CA TYR A 226 -4.66 1.43 18.08
C TYR A 226 -5.79 2.34 18.55
N ASN A 227 -5.47 3.42 19.25
CA ASN A 227 -6.45 4.38 19.77
C ASN A 227 -7.25 5.06 18.65
N MET A 228 -6.59 5.48 17.58
CA MET A 228 -7.28 6.06 16.41
C MET A 228 -8.18 5.02 15.72
N ALA A 229 -7.69 3.81 15.53
CA ALA A 229 -8.48 2.73 14.92
C ALA A 229 -9.73 2.40 15.76
N MET A 230 -9.62 2.37 17.09
CA MET A 230 -10.77 2.15 17.98
C MET A 230 -11.78 3.30 17.88
N LYS A 231 -11.33 4.56 17.83
CA LYS A 231 -12.20 5.73 17.63
C LYS A 231 -12.98 5.65 16.31
N LEU A 232 -12.33 5.23 15.22
CA LEU A 232 -12.95 5.02 13.91
C LEU A 232 -13.89 3.80 13.90
N LYS A 233 -13.52 2.73 14.60
CA LYS A 233 -14.34 1.53 14.76
C LYS A 233 -15.66 1.81 15.48
N GLU A 234 -15.65 2.60 16.53
CA GLU A 234 -16.86 3.01 17.26
C GLU A 234 -17.87 3.72 16.35
N LYS A 235 -17.40 4.38 15.28
CA LYS A 235 -18.25 5.00 14.27
C LYS A 235 -18.60 4.07 13.10
N GLY A 236 -18.05 2.86 13.06
CA GLY A 236 -18.31 1.89 12.00
C GLY A 236 -17.73 2.26 10.64
N VAL A 237 -16.69 3.10 10.58
CA VAL A 237 -16.18 3.65 9.32
C VAL A 237 -14.86 3.02 8.86
N ILE A 238 -14.17 2.24 9.70
CA ILE A 238 -12.91 1.56 9.39
C ILE A 238 -13.11 0.05 9.34
N ASP A 239 -12.35 -0.63 8.48
CA ASP A 239 -12.33 -2.10 8.41
C ASP A 239 -11.01 -2.70 8.90
N GLY A 240 -9.90 -1.99 8.78
CA GLY A 240 -8.60 -2.56 9.11
C GLY A 240 -7.48 -1.57 9.39
N ILE A 241 -6.39 -2.13 9.88
CA ILE A 241 -5.12 -1.43 10.13
C ILE A 241 -4.09 -1.96 9.16
N GLY A 242 -3.42 -1.04 8.45
CA GLY A 242 -2.30 -1.34 7.57
C GLY A 242 -0.98 -1.16 8.31
N MET A 243 -0.17 -2.20 8.31
CA MET A 243 1.21 -2.20 8.80
C MET A 243 2.13 -2.04 7.59
N GLN A 244 2.77 -0.88 7.41
CA GLN A 244 3.68 -0.69 6.27
C GLN A 244 4.82 -1.71 6.29
N SER A 245 5.40 -1.95 7.47
CA SER A 245 6.43 -2.96 7.65
C SER A 245 7.69 -2.69 6.81
N HIS A 246 8.14 -1.44 6.80
CA HIS A 246 9.46 -1.06 6.31
C HIS A 246 10.50 -1.38 7.40
N LEU A 247 11.06 -2.59 7.34
CA LEU A 247 11.88 -3.16 8.39
C LEU A 247 13.38 -3.13 8.06
N ASP A 248 14.19 -3.47 9.06
CA ASP A 248 15.61 -3.71 8.94
C ASP A 248 15.99 -4.95 9.76
N ILE A 249 16.98 -5.72 9.33
CA ILE A 249 17.40 -6.94 10.05
C ILE A 249 17.87 -6.70 11.48
N SER A 250 18.20 -5.45 11.85
CA SER A 250 18.58 -5.10 13.22
C SER A 250 17.38 -4.91 14.15
N TYR A 251 16.23 -4.49 13.61
CA TYR A 251 15.00 -4.24 14.36
C TYR A 251 13.79 -3.99 13.43
N PRO A 252 12.58 -4.49 13.77
CA PRO A 252 12.24 -5.35 14.91
C PRO A 252 12.63 -6.81 14.68
N ASN A 253 12.70 -7.60 15.73
CA ASN A 253 12.65 -9.06 15.61
C ASN A 253 11.20 -9.54 15.51
N GLY A 254 10.99 -10.83 15.19
CA GLY A 254 9.65 -11.40 15.02
C GLY A 254 8.78 -11.32 16.26
N GLN A 255 9.34 -11.39 17.46
CA GLN A 255 8.58 -11.28 18.71
C GLN A 255 8.00 -9.88 18.91
N VAL A 256 8.79 -8.83 18.68
CA VAL A 256 8.34 -7.44 18.75
C VAL A 256 7.26 -7.18 17.70
N TYR A 257 7.49 -7.65 16.48
CA TYR A 257 6.51 -7.52 15.39
C TYR A 257 5.19 -8.25 15.70
N SER A 258 5.27 -9.49 16.17
CA SER A 258 4.08 -10.28 16.57
C SER A 258 3.27 -9.58 17.65
N THR A 259 3.95 -8.96 18.64
CA THR A 259 3.27 -8.22 19.71
C THR A 259 2.43 -7.06 19.16
N ALA A 260 2.94 -6.33 18.17
CA ALA A 260 2.18 -5.27 17.51
C ALA A 260 1.00 -5.82 16.69
N VAL A 261 1.21 -6.89 15.93
CA VAL A 261 0.15 -7.58 15.17
C VAL A 261 -0.99 -8.02 16.13
N GLU A 262 -0.66 -8.71 17.22
CA GLU A 262 -1.65 -9.16 18.20
C GLU A 262 -2.39 -7.98 18.87
N LYS A 263 -1.69 -6.87 19.14
CA LYS A 263 -2.32 -5.66 19.64
C LYS A 263 -3.34 -5.11 18.65
N PHE A 264 -3.01 -5.02 17.36
CA PHE A 264 -3.96 -4.55 16.34
C PHE A 264 -5.11 -5.53 16.13
N LEU A 265 -4.85 -6.82 16.10
CA LEU A 265 -5.91 -7.85 16.03
C LEU A 265 -6.87 -7.81 17.22
N SER A 266 -6.41 -7.39 18.40
CA SER A 266 -7.27 -7.23 19.58
C SER A 266 -8.35 -6.14 19.40
N THR A 267 -8.23 -5.27 18.41
CA THR A 267 -9.29 -4.34 18.00
C THR A 267 -10.51 -5.06 17.41
N GLY A 268 -10.34 -6.29 16.93
CA GLY A 268 -11.35 -7.01 16.14
C GLY A 268 -11.44 -6.54 14.69
N LEU A 269 -10.56 -5.64 14.24
CA LEU A 269 -10.40 -5.23 12.84
C LEU A 269 -9.48 -6.20 12.09
N GLU A 270 -9.51 -6.15 10.76
CA GLU A 270 -8.51 -6.79 9.91
C GLU A 270 -7.15 -6.10 10.06
N VAL A 271 -6.08 -6.84 9.78
CA VAL A 271 -4.73 -6.28 9.66
C VAL A 271 -4.19 -6.65 8.29
N GLN A 272 -3.62 -5.71 7.55
CA GLN A 272 -2.84 -6.01 6.33
C GLN A 272 -1.38 -5.63 6.55
N ILE A 273 -0.48 -6.46 6.04
CA ILE A 273 0.93 -6.09 5.85
C ILE A 273 1.00 -5.44 4.47
N THR A 274 1.30 -4.14 4.42
CA THR A 274 0.95 -3.32 3.25
C THR A 274 2.12 -2.91 2.37
N GLU A 275 3.35 -2.90 2.92
CA GLU A 275 4.52 -2.34 2.24
C GLU A 275 5.82 -3.04 2.66
N LEU A 276 5.75 -4.36 2.87
CA LEU A 276 6.86 -5.14 3.45
C LEU A 276 8.13 -5.04 2.60
N ASP A 277 9.15 -4.51 3.20
CA ASP A 277 10.53 -4.62 2.77
C ASP A 277 11.44 -4.74 4.02
N ILE A 278 12.57 -5.44 3.87
CA ILE A 278 13.50 -5.70 4.97
C ILE A 278 14.91 -5.40 4.50
N THR A 279 15.44 -4.24 4.89
CA THR A 279 16.81 -3.85 4.52
C THR A 279 17.84 -4.76 5.15
N SER A 280 18.87 -5.11 4.40
CA SER A 280 19.86 -6.07 4.86
C SER A 280 21.19 -6.02 4.10
N ASN A 281 22.27 -6.25 4.85
CA ASN A 281 23.57 -6.62 4.35
C ASN A 281 23.88 -8.11 4.57
N ASN A 282 22.91 -8.90 5.06
CA ASN A 282 23.05 -10.33 5.38
C ASN A 282 21.81 -11.09 4.88
N GLU A 283 21.97 -11.87 3.81
CA GLU A 283 20.86 -12.61 3.18
C GLU A 283 20.25 -13.70 4.10
N GLU A 284 21.01 -14.29 5.02
CA GLU A 284 20.48 -15.30 5.96
C GLU A 284 19.58 -14.66 7.00
N ALA A 285 20.04 -13.56 7.62
CA ALA A 285 19.23 -12.83 8.59
C ALA A 285 17.97 -12.26 7.94
N GLN A 286 18.06 -11.76 6.71
CA GLN A 286 16.90 -11.28 5.95
C GLN A 286 15.90 -12.42 5.68
N ALA A 287 16.38 -13.57 5.23
CA ALA A 287 15.55 -14.74 4.96
C ALA A 287 14.85 -15.25 6.22
N SER A 288 15.54 -15.24 7.37
CA SER A 288 14.97 -15.59 8.66
C SER A 288 13.83 -14.63 9.05
N LEU A 289 14.04 -13.33 8.96
CA LEU A 289 13.02 -12.35 9.33
C LEU A 289 11.81 -12.37 8.38
N PHE A 290 12.01 -12.51 7.06
CA PHE A 290 10.89 -12.74 6.13
C PHE A 290 10.09 -13.99 6.49
N LYS A 291 10.77 -15.10 6.84
CA LYS A 291 10.12 -16.34 7.29
C LYS A 291 9.28 -16.10 8.55
N GLU A 292 9.79 -15.38 9.54
CA GLU A 292 9.08 -15.03 10.76
C GLU A 292 7.82 -14.20 10.46
N ILE A 293 7.94 -13.14 9.65
CA ILE A 293 6.80 -12.28 9.29
C ILE A 293 5.72 -13.07 8.54
N PHE A 294 6.09 -13.87 7.54
CA PHE A 294 5.11 -14.70 6.83
C PHE A 294 4.49 -15.78 7.71
N SER A 295 5.24 -16.35 8.65
CA SER A 295 4.70 -17.31 9.63
C SER A 295 3.66 -16.66 10.55
N ILE A 296 3.90 -15.41 10.98
CA ILE A 296 2.93 -14.63 11.75
C ILE A 296 1.67 -14.37 10.91
N ALA A 297 1.83 -14.00 9.64
CA ALA A 297 0.69 -13.78 8.74
C ALA A 297 -0.12 -15.07 8.53
N VAL A 298 0.53 -16.21 8.31
CA VAL A 298 -0.15 -17.52 8.16
C VAL A 298 -0.88 -17.91 9.44
N LYS A 299 -0.28 -17.72 10.62
CA LYS A 299 -0.91 -17.97 11.93
C LYS A 299 -2.24 -17.21 12.09
N HIS A 300 -2.36 -16.03 11.50
CA HIS A 300 -3.52 -15.14 11.61
C HIS A 300 -4.22 -14.90 10.25
N ALA A 301 -4.17 -15.86 9.33
CA ALA A 301 -4.67 -15.71 7.97
C ALA A 301 -6.20 -15.43 7.91
N ASP A 302 -6.95 -15.80 8.96
CA ASP A 302 -8.38 -15.47 9.10
C ASP A 302 -8.64 -13.96 9.32
N LYS A 303 -7.62 -13.20 9.72
CA LYS A 303 -7.66 -11.77 10.02
C LYS A 303 -6.63 -10.94 9.25
N ILE A 304 -5.70 -11.59 8.56
CA ILE A 304 -4.70 -10.95 7.69
C ILE A 304 -5.01 -11.34 6.23
N PRO A 305 -5.85 -10.57 5.53
CA PRO A 305 -6.33 -10.94 4.18
C PRO A 305 -5.31 -10.67 3.08
N ALA A 306 -4.22 -9.94 3.35
CA ALA A 306 -3.19 -9.64 2.36
C ALA A 306 -1.82 -9.35 2.97
N VAL A 307 -0.78 -9.78 2.26
CA VAL A 307 0.62 -9.41 2.47
C VAL A 307 1.16 -8.81 1.18
N THR A 308 1.57 -7.55 1.22
CA THR A 308 2.13 -6.81 0.08
C THR A 308 3.61 -6.53 0.31
N VAL A 309 4.48 -6.98 -0.59
CA VAL A 309 5.89 -6.59 -0.61
C VAL A 309 6.05 -5.28 -1.38
N TRP A 310 6.93 -4.37 -0.91
CA TRP A 310 7.00 -3.03 -1.52
C TRP A 310 7.99 -2.97 -2.69
N GLY A 311 7.64 -3.70 -3.75
CA GLY A 311 8.37 -3.75 -5.01
C GLY A 311 8.62 -5.17 -5.52
N THR A 312 8.91 -5.29 -6.81
CA THR A 312 9.09 -6.58 -7.48
C THR A 312 10.53 -7.12 -7.37
N ASN A 313 11.52 -6.24 -7.25
CA ASN A 313 12.93 -6.63 -7.09
C ASN A 313 13.79 -5.49 -6.51
N ASP A 314 14.96 -5.85 -5.97
CA ASP A 314 15.86 -4.91 -5.28
C ASP A 314 16.29 -3.71 -6.13
N SER A 315 16.49 -3.88 -7.45
CA SER A 315 17.07 -2.84 -8.31
C SER A 315 16.14 -1.64 -8.54
N ILE A 316 14.84 -1.83 -8.36
CA ILE A 316 13.82 -0.80 -8.56
C ILE A 316 13.14 -0.34 -7.26
N SER A 317 13.48 -0.98 -6.13
CA SER A 317 12.97 -0.57 -4.82
C SER A 317 13.37 0.87 -4.48
N TRP A 318 12.52 1.60 -3.77
CA TRP A 318 12.87 2.89 -3.18
C TRP A 318 14.08 2.81 -2.22
N ARG A 319 14.32 1.60 -1.64
CA ARG A 319 15.46 1.25 -0.79
C ARG A 319 16.53 0.42 -1.53
N ARG A 320 16.63 0.54 -2.85
CA ARG A 320 17.43 -0.33 -3.75
C ARG A 320 18.88 -0.57 -3.33
N ASN A 321 19.50 0.38 -2.64
CA ASN A 321 20.89 0.25 -2.19
C ASN A 321 21.04 -0.63 -0.92
N GLN A 322 19.93 -1.16 -0.39
CA GLN A 322 19.87 -1.90 0.87
C GLN A 322 19.28 -3.31 0.68
N ASN A 323 19.14 -3.77 -0.56
CA ASN A 323 18.69 -5.12 -0.93
C ASN A 323 17.42 -5.61 -0.22
N PRO A 324 16.28 -4.86 -0.23
CA PRO A 324 15.21 -5.05 0.75
C PRO A 324 14.17 -6.13 0.41
N LEU A 325 14.18 -6.70 -0.81
CA LEU A 325 13.08 -7.50 -1.34
C LEU A 325 13.40 -8.99 -1.48
N LEU A 326 12.41 -9.76 -1.95
CA LEU A 326 12.52 -11.21 -2.16
C LEU A 326 13.35 -11.60 -3.40
N PHE A 327 13.51 -10.67 -4.35
CA PHE A 327 14.20 -10.88 -5.62
C PHE A 327 15.27 -9.82 -5.84
N LYS A 328 16.39 -10.25 -6.44
CA LYS A 328 17.43 -9.35 -6.95
C LYS A 328 17.00 -8.73 -8.28
N GLY A 329 17.80 -7.81 -8.80
CA GLY A 329 17.64 -7.31 -10.16
C GLY A 329 17.55 -8.45 -11.18
N GLY A 330 16.72 -8.25 -12.23
CA GLY A 330 16.43 -9.31 -13.19
C GLY A 330 15.56 -10.44 -12.64
N TYR A 331 14.85 -10.19 -11.54
CA TYR A 331 13.89 -11.12 -10.90
C TYR A 331 14.51 -12.42 -10.39
N GLN A 332 15.80 -12.40 -10.03
CA GLN A 332 16.47 -13.57 -9.47
C GLN A 332 16.04 -13.79 -8.01
N PRO A 333 15.55 -14.99 -7.63
CA PRO A 333 15.09 -15.26 -6.26
C PRO A 333 16.26 -15.22 -5.27
N LYS A 334 16.01 -14.64 -4.11
CA LYS A 334 16.92 -14.62 -2.97
C LYS A 334 16.58 -15.73 -1.98
N LYS A 335 17.44 -15.96 -0.99
CA LYS A 335 17.14 -16.88 0.12
C LYS A 335 15.82 -16.53 0.82
N ALA A 336 15.50 -15.26 0.92
CA ALA A 336 14.24 -14.77 1.46
C ALA A 336 13.00 -15.31 0.70
N TYR A 337 13.05 -15.37 -0.63
CA TYR A 337 11.97 -15.97 -1.42
C TYR A 337 11.77 -17.46 -1.06
N TYR A 338 12.85 -18.23 -1.00
CA TYR A 338 12.76 -19.66 -0.68
C TYR A 338 12.25 -19.89 0.75
N SER A 339 12.70 -19.10 1.71
CA SER A 339 12.22 -19.17 3.10
C SER A 339 10.71 -18.85 3.22
N VAL A 340 10.22 -17.88 2.44
CA VAL A 340 8.78 -17.59 2.36
C VAL A 340 8.00 -18.75 1.73
N MET A 341 8.54 -19.38 0.68
CA MET A 341 7.92 -20.55 0.04
C MET A 341 7.87 -21.78 0.96
N GLU A 342 8.83 -21.93 1.88
CA GLU A 342 8.79 -22.97 2.91
C GLU A 342 7.62 -22.76 3.87
N VAL A 343 7.32 -21.52 4.28
CA VAL A 343 6.17 -21.21 5.14
C VAL A 343 4.87 -21.65 4.49
N ALA A 344 4.70 -21.41 3.19
CA ALA A 344 3.49 -21.81 2.46
C ALA A 344 3.24 -23.33 2.47
N LYS A 345 4.33 -24.13 2.53
CA LYS A 345 4.27 -25.61 2.54
C LYS A 345 4.00 -26.20 3.91
N SER A 346 4.30 -25.46 4.98
CA SER A 346 4.23 -25.95 6.37
C SER A 346 2.96 -25.54 7.12
N GLY A 347 2.16 -24.67 6.58
CA GLY A 347 0.88 -24.20 7.13
C GLY A 347 -0.30 -24.56 6.28
#